data_d81fa7fa45e2accc7836da5bbe799b1b
#
_entry.id   d81fa7fa45e2accc7836da5bbe799b1b
#
_cell.length_a   1.000
_cell.length_b   1.000
_cell.length_c   1.000
_cell.angle_alpha   90.00
_cell.angle_beta   90.00
_cell.angle_gamma   90.00
#
_symmetry.space_group_name_H-M   'P 1'
#
loop_
_entity.id
_entity.type
_entity.pdbx_description
1 polymer ?
#
loop_
_entity_poly.entity_id
_entity_poly.type
_entity_poly.pdbx_seq_one_letter_code
_entity_poly.pdbx_strand_id
1 'polypeptide(L)'
;MISTNKNNFNTIDNISLVDKVESSLVQLLQQQKLKVGDSIPKELELAERLGVSRTVIREALLRLRIMGLIESKKKKGSVITSPDLFGNLSKSMNPHILAPD
;
A
#
# COMPACT_ATOMS: atom_id res chain seq x y z
N MET A 1 -17.08 30.29 0.66
CA MET A 1 -17.78 29.27 1.30
C MET A 1 -17.69 27.98 0.60
N ILE A 2 -18.25 27.89 -0.57
CA ILE A 2 -18.21 26.67 -1.33
C ILE A 2 -16.79 26.26 -1.66
N SER A 3 -15.91 27.21 -1.91
CA SER A 3 -14.53 26.88 -2.23
C SER A 3 -13.83 26.23 -1.03
N THR A 4 -14.19 26.65 0.16
CA THR A 4 -13.63 26.03 1.35
C THR A 4 -14.07 24.59 1.46
N ASN A 5 -15.34 24.32 1.15
CA ASN A 5 -15.84 22.96 1.17
C ASN A 5 -15.14 22.10 0.13
N LYS A 6 -14.87 22.67 -1.03
CA LYS A 6 -14.14 21.94 -2.06
C LYS A 6 -12.78 21.55 -1.58
N ASN A 7 -12.10 22.45 -0.89
CA ASN A 7 -10.78 22.15 -0.38
C ASN A 7 -10.83 21.00 0.63
N ASN A 8 -11.84 21.01 1.47
CA ASN A 8 -12.00 19.93 2.44
C ASN A 8 -12.26 18.61 1.75
N PHE A 9 -13.11 18.63 0.73
CA PHE A 9 -13.39 17.42 -0.03
C PHE A 9 -12.13 16.88 -0.70
N ASN A 10 -11.33 17.77 -1.27
CA ASN A 10 -10.10 17.34 -1.93
C ASN A 10 -9.16 16.66 -0.93
N THR A 11 -9.07 17.21 0.26
CA THR A 11 -8.22 16.64 1.29
C THR A 11 -8.73 15.25 1.69
N ILE A 12 -10.03 15.12 1.86
CA ILE A 12 -10.63 13.85 2.21
C ILE A 12 -10.44 12.84 1.09
N ASP A 13 -10.65 13.29 -0.15
CA ASP A 13 -10.46 12.42 -1.30
C ASP A 13 -9.03 11.90 -1.39
N ASN A 14 -8.06 12.76 -1.11
CA ASN A 14 -6.66 12.34 -1.17
C ASN A 14 -6.36 11.29 -0.11
N ILE A 15 -6.89 11.47 1.08
CA ILE A 15 -6.70 10.49 2.14
C ILE A 15 -7.35 9.16 1.74
N SER A 16 -8.57 9.22 1.23
CA SER A 16 -9.25 8.02 0.77
C SER A 16 -8.50 7.34 -0.36
N LEU A 17 -7.95 8.13 -1.26
CA LEU A 17 -7.22 7.58 -2.38
C LEU A 17 -5.98 6.84 -1.92
N VAL A 18 -5.24 7.40 -0.97
CA VAL A 18 -4.06 6.74 -0.45
C VAL A 18 -4.44 5.43 0.24
N ASP A 19 -5.55 5.43 0.98
CA ASP A 19 -6.04 4.21 1.60
C ASP A 19 -6.32 3.13 0.56
N LYS A 20 -6.99 3.50 -0.51
CA LYS A 20 -7.32 2.55 -1.56
C LYS A 20 -6.08 2.05 -2.26
N VAL A 21 -5.15 2.95 -2.52
CA VAL A 21 -3.91 2.57 -3.19
C VAL A 21 -3.09 1.65 -2.30
N GLU A 22 -3.08 1.91 -1.01
CA GLU A 22 -2.37 1.05 -0.08
C GLU A 22 -2.91 -0.38 -0.16
N SER A 23 -4.23 -0.54 -0.13
CA SER A 23 -4.84 -1.85 -0.25
C SER A 23 -4.55 -2.51 -1.59
N SER A 24 -4.66 -1.74 -2.67
CA SER A 24 -4.38 -2.27 -4.00
C SER A 24 -2.93 -2.67 -4.13
N LEU A 25 -2.05 -1.91 -3.51
CA LEU A 25 -0.63 -2.20 -3.56
C LEU A 25 -0.32 -3.51 -2.86
N VAL A 26 -0.90 -3.72 -1.68
CA VAL A 26 -0.73 -4.97 -0.97
C VAL A 26 -1.22 -6.14 -1.82
N GLN A 27 -2.39 -5.99 -2.42
CA GLN A 27 -2.92 -7.05 -3.28
C GLN A 27 -2.01 -7.34 -4.46
N LEU A 28 -1.48 -6.28 -5.07
CA LEU A 28 -0.58 -6.45 -6.20
C LEU A 28 0.66 -7.24 -5.79
N LEU A 29 1.23 -6.90 -4.65
CA LEU A 29 2.43 -7.60 -4.19
C LEU A 29 2.11 -9.04 -3.84
N GLN A 30 0.94 -9.29 -3.28
CA GLN A 30 0.52 -10.66 -3.00
C GLN A 30 0.36 -11.47 -4.28
N GLN A 31 -0.23 -10.85 -5.30
CA GLN A 31 -0.42 -11.53 -6.57
C GLN A 31 0.89 -11.88 -7.24
N GLN A 32 1.89 -11.05 -7.04
CA GLN A 32 3.22 -11.32 -7.59
C GLN A 32 3.98 -12.36 -6.79
N LYS A 33 3.42 -12.78 -5.66
CA LYS A 33 4.03 -13.83 -4.83
C LYS A 33 5.45 -13.49 -4.42
N LEU A 34 5.65 -12.23 -4.05
CA LEU A 34 6.95 -11.77 -3.60
C LEU A 34 7.26 -12.32 -2.22
N LYS A 35 8.52 -12.51 -1.95
CA LYS A 35 9.00 -13.03 -0.67
C LYS A 35 9.88 -12.00 0.00
N VAL A 36 10.19 -12.26 1.25
CA VAL A 36 11.10 -11.40 1.99
C VAL A 36 12.41 -11.27 1.23
N GLY A 37 12.87 -10.04 1.10
CA GLY A 37 14.08 -9.75 0.37
C GLY A 37 13.87 -9.44 -1.09
N ASP A 38 12.70 -9.75 -1.63
CA ASP A 38 12.41 -9.44 -3.01
C ASP A 38 12.14 -7.96 -3.18
N SER A 39 12.61 -7.42 -4.29
CA SER A 39 12.34 -6.02 -4.62
C SER A 39 10.93 -5.87 -5.14
N ILE A 40 10.27 -4.79 -4.75
CA ILE A 40 8.96 -4.47 -5.32
C ILE A 40 9.17 -3.59 -6.54
N PRO A 41 8.15 -3.47 -7.38
CA PRO A 41 8.27 -2.60 -8.56
C PRO A 41 8.54 -1.16 -8.14
N LYS A 42 9.14 -0.41 -9.05
CA LYS A 42 9.48 0.98 -8.77
C LYS A 42 8.25 1.87 -8.76
N GLU A 43 8.40 3.03 -8.14
CA GLU A 43 7.29 3.97 -8.00
C GLU A 43 6.58 4.25 -9.32
N LEU A 44 7.36 4.51 -10.36
CA LEU A 44 6.76 4.85 -11.64
C LEU A 44 5.93 3.70 -12.19
N GLU A 45 6.46 2.50 -12.10
CA GLU A 45 5.73 1.33 -12.56
C GLU A 45 4.46 1.12 -11.76
N LEU A 46 4.54 1.27 -10.44
CA LEU A 46 3.37 1.12 -9.59
C LEU A 46 2.32 2.19 -9.90
N ALA A 47 2.79 3.42 -10.12
CA ALA A 47 1.87 4.50 -10.46
C ALA A 47 1.12 4.20 -11.76
N GLU A 48 1.84 3.68 -12.74
CA GLU A 48 1.22 3.35 -14.01
C GLU A 48 0.23 2.20 -13.88
N ARG A 49 0.60 1.18 -13.13
CA ARG A 49 -0.26 0.02 -12.95
C ARG A 49 -1.54 0.35 -12.20
N LEU A 50 -1.43 1.19 -11.19
CA LEU A 50 -2.58 1.53 -10.36
C LEU A 50 -3.31 2.77 -10.85
N GLY A 51 -2.77 3.44 -11.86
CA GLY A 51 -3.44 4.59 -12.45
C GLY A 51 -3.49 5.79 -11.54
N VAL A 52 -2.46 6.02 -10.76
CA VAL A 52 -2.40 7.13 -9.82
C VAL A 52 -1.07 7.86 -9.96
N SER A 53 -0.95 8.98 -9.28
CA SER A 53 0.28 9.77 -9.34
C SER A 53 1.38 9.10 -8.53
N ARG A 54 2.62 9.46 -8.84
CA ARG A 54 3.76 8.95 -8.09
C ARG A 54 3.73 9.43 -6.65
N THR A 55 3.21 10.63 -6.42
CA THR A 55 3.10 11.15 -5.08
C THR A 55 2.22 10.26 -4.21
N VAL A 56 1.11 9.80 -4.76
CA VAL A 56 0.20 8.92 -4.04
C VAL A 56 0.87 7.58 -3.75
N ILE A 57 1.59 7.04 -4.75
CA ILE A 57 2.32 5.80 -4.56
C ILE A 57 3.36 5.96 -3.46
N ARG A 58 4.08 7.07 -3.49
CA ARG A 58 5.12 7.32 -2.48
C ARG A 58 4.54 7.34 -1.08
N GLU A 59 3.37 7.95 -0.92
CA GLU A 59 2.72 7.99 0.37
C GLU A 59 2.24 6.62 0.82
N ALA A 60 1.70 5.85 -0.11
CA ALA A 60 1.28 4.49 0.21
C ALA A 60 2.49 3.63 0.61
N LEU A 61 3.59 3.76 -0.11
CA LEU A 61 4.80 3.02 0.24
C LEU A 61 5.34 3.44 1.60
N LEU A 62 5.24 4.73 1.92
CA LEU A 62 5.68 5.20 3.22
C LEU A 62 4.86 4.53 4.32
N ARG A 63 3.57 4.40 4.13
CA ARG A 63 2.72 3.73 5.10
C ARG A 63 3.13 2.28 5.30
N LEU A 64 3.39 1.58 4.20
CA LEU A 64 3.85 0.19 4.29
C LEU A 64 5.18 0.09 5.01
N ARG A 65 6.04 1.08 4.81
CA ARG A 65 7.33 1.12 5.50
C ARG A 65 7.16 1.33 6.99
N ILE A 66 6.28 2.23 7.35
CA ILE A 66 6.01 2.50 8.77
C ILE A 66 5.44 1.27 9.45
N MET A 67 4.64 0.50 8.73
CA MET A 67 4.07 -0.73 9.27
C MET A 67 5.06 -1.88 9.30
N GLY A 68 6.26 -1.69 8.75
CA GLY A 68 7.26 -2.74 8.74
C GLY A 68 7.09 -3.79 7.66
N LEU A 69 6.28 -3.51 6.67
CA LEU A 69 6.06 -4.46 5.59
C LEU A 69 7.17 -4.42 4.55
N ILE A 70 7.73 -3.26 4.34
CA ILE A 70 8.80 -3.09 3.37
C ILE A 70 9.87 -2.19 3.95
N GLU A 71 11.03 -2.18 3.31
CA GLU A 71 12.18 -1.39 3.71
C GLU A 71 12.92 -0.91 2.49
N SER A 72 13.58 0.24 2.60
CA SER A 72 14.41 0.72 1.52
C SER A 72 15.82 0.15 1.66
N LYS A 73 16.33 -0.42 0.57
CA LYS A 73 17.70 -0.93 0.51
C LYS A 73 18.44 -0.17 -0.58
N LYS A 74 19.72 0.11 -0.34
CA LYS A 74 20.48 0.97 -1.22
C LYS A 74 20.49 0.52 -2.67
N LYS A 75 20.69 -0.75 -2.91
CA LYS A 75 20.85 -1.23 -4.28
C LYS A 75 19.58 -1.84 -4.84
N LYS A 76 18.68 -2.26 -3.99
CA LYS A 76 17.49 -2.96 -4.43
C LYS A 76 16.24 -2.10 -4.45
N GLY A 77 16.30 -0.89 -3.93
CA GLY A 77 15.11 -0.09 -3.76
C GLY A 77 14.28 -0.60 -2.58
N SER A 78 12.98 -0.63 -2.74
CA SER A 78 12.12 -1.14 -1.67
C SER A 78 12.02 -2.64 -1.76
N VAL A 79 12.16 -3.30 -0.61
CA VAL A 79 12.09 -4.78 -0.55
C VAL A 79 11.10 -5.20 0.51
N ILE A 80 10.58 -6.38 0.36
CA ILE A 80 9.66 -6.97 1.34
C ILE A 80 10.46 -7.41 2.56
N THR A 81 10.00 -7.02 3.75
CA THR A 81 10.72 -7.36 4.98
C THR A 81 9.94 -8.27 5.90
N SER A 82 8.65 -8.45 5.67
CA SER A 82 7.86 -9.29 6.54
C SER A 82 6.97 -10.20 5.72
N PRO A 83 7.25 -11.50 5.71
CA PRO A 83 6.46 -12.43 4.91
C PRO A 83 5.08 -12.65 5.51
N ASP A 84 5.04 -12.66 6.83
CA ASP A 84 3.79 -12.98 7.51
C ASP A 84 2.79 -11.85 7.44
N LEU A 85 3.30 -10.66 7.20
CA LEU A 85 2.43 -9.52 7.25
C LEU A 85 1.39 -9.54 6.14
N PHE A 86 1.80 -9.89 4.94
CA PHE A 86 0.85 -9.99 3.84
C PHE A 86 -0.12 -11.14 4.05
N GLY A 87 0.39 -12.24 4.56
CA GLY A 87 -0.46 -13.36 4.91
C GLY A 87 -1.43 -13.02 6.02
N ASN A 88 -0.95 -12.33 7.03
CA ASN A 88 -1.79 -11.94 8.14
C ASN A 88 -2.86 -10.95 7.72
N LEU A 89 -2.52 -10.04 6.81
CA LEU A 89 -3.52 -9.12 6.31
C LEU A 89 -4.65 -9.87 5.62
N SER A 90 -4.28 -10.87 4.85
CA SER A 90 -5.26 -11.70 4.19
C SER A 90 -6.17 -12.38 5.20
N LYS A 91 -5.57 -12.92 6.24
CA LYS A 91 -6.33 -13.58 7.29
C LYS A 91 -7.20 -12.60 8.05
N SER A 92 -6.66 -11.43 8.32
CA SER A 92 -7.43 -10.42 9.05
C SER A 92 -8.69 -10.01 8.33
N MET A 93 -8.64 -10.07 7.02
CA MET A 93 -9.79 -9.68 6.22
C MET A 93 -10.81 -10.79 6.10
N ASN A 94 -10.50 -11.95 6.62
CA ASN A 94 -11.41 -13.09 6.58
C ASN A 94 -12.22 -13.12 7.86
N PRO A 95 -13.52 -12.88 7.78
CA PRO A 95 -14.34 -12.83 8.99
C PRO A 95 -14.39 -14.15 9.75
N HIS A 96 -14.17 -15.25 9.08
CA HIS A 96 -14.21 -16.53 9.77
C HIS A 96 -13.06 -16.68 10.76
N ILE A 97 -11.94 -16.09 10.43
CA ILE A 97 -10.81 -16.16 11.33
C ILE A 97 -11.01 -15.28 12.53
N LEU A 98 -11.67 -14.16 12.32
CA LEU A 98 -11.96 -13.23 13.40
C LEU A 98 -13.10 -13.72 14.29
N ALA A 99 -13.97 -14.55 13.76
CA ALA A 99 -15.09 -15.07 14.52
C ALA A 99 -14.66 -16.37 15.15
N PRO A 100 -14.32 -16.34 16.35
CA PRO A 100 -13.76 -17.52 16.98
C PRO A 100 -14.76 -18.53 17.22
N ASP A 101 -15.25 -18.83 17.04
CA ASP A 101 -15.98 -19.75 17.35
C ASP A 101 -16.42 -19.86 17.81
#